data_121f57c950c382fcca7c75d60bf8955d
#
_entry.id   121f57c950c382fcca7c75d60bf8955d
#
_cell.length_a   1.000
_cell.length_b   1.000
_cell.length_c   1.000
_cell.angle_alpha   90.00
_cell.angle_beta   90.00
_cell.angle_gamma   90.00
#
_symmetry.space_group_name_H-M   'P 1'
#
loop_
_entity.id
_entity.type
_entity.pdbx_description
1 polymer ?
#
loop_
_entity_poly.entity_id
_entity_poly.type
_entity_poly.pdbx_seq_one_letter_code
_entity_poly.pdbx_strand_id
1 'polypeptide(L)'
;MIHEKTTRKRQENRSMKIENRTPHQDGFYMPGEFEPQDGVILIWPKRPGSWPYEAKEAGKVFAEIANKLAETEKVYMLTEPETEAVARELLCENVEILTIPTDDAWARDVGPTFVTDGKEVRGINWSFNAWGGTYDGLYQDWQKDDNVAEEFCKQTGYDYYDAAPFVLEGGSIESDGLGTLLT
;
A
#
# COMPACT_ATOMS: atom_id res chain seq x y z
N MET A 1 16.81 -4.21 -40.99
CA MET A 1 15.54 -3.99 -40.26
C MET A 1 15.91 -3.51 -38.87
N ILE A 2 15.74 -2.22 -38.64
CA ILE A 2 16.13 -1.52 -37.40
C ILE A 2 14.93 -1.62 -36.46
N HIS A 3 15.08 -2.28 -35.32
CA HIS A 3 14.07 -2.30 -34.27
C HIS A 3 14.11 -0.96 -33.55
N GLU A 4 13.16 -0.09 -33.85
CA GLU A 4 12.85 1.08 -33.03
C GLU A 4 12.35 0.64 -31.66
N LYS A 5 13.20 0.82 -30.65
CA LYS A 5 12.78 0.79 -29.24
C LYS A 5 11.94 2.03 -28.99
N THR A 6 10.63 1.86 -28.97
CA THR A 6 9.69 2.90 -28.55
C THR A 6 9.87 3.13 -27.05
N THR A 7 10.65 4.13 -26.71
CA THR A 7 10.76 4.62 -25.34
C THR A 7 9.43 5.33 -25.03
N ARG A 8 8.50 4.64 -24.38
CA ARG A 8 7.32 5.26 -23.81
C ARG A 8 7.82 6.29 -22.77
N LYS A 9 7.74 7.59 -23.11
CA LYS A 9 7.86 8.66 -22.12
C LYS A 9 6.88 8.36 -21.00
N ARG A 10 7.38 8.19 -19.75
CA ARG A 10 6.55 8.31 -18.56
C ARG A 10 5.88 9.68 -18.65
N GLN A 11 4.59 9.72 -19.02
CA GLN A 11 3.75 10.86 -18.67
C GLN A 11 3.77 10.91 -17.14
N GLU A 12 4.07 12.07 -16.60
CA GLU A 12 3.91 12.35 -15.17
C GLU A 12 2.42 12.11 -14.84
N ASN A 13 2.09 10.90 -14.46
CA ASN A 13 0.77 10.57 -13.91
C ASN A 13 0.71 11.21 -12.52
N ARG A 14 0.21 12.43 -12.48
CA ARG A 14 0.01 13.18 -11.25
C ARG A 14 -1.28 12.68 -10.64
N SER A 15 -1.20 11.87 -9.57
CA SER A 15 -2.37 11.48 -8.79
C SER A 15 -3.12 12.71 -8.28
N MET A 16 -4.43 12.62 -8.24
CA MET A 16 -5.30 13.69 -7.75
C MET A 16 -5.82 13.34 -6.36
N LYS A 17 -5.61 14.26 -5.41
CA LYS A 17 -6.25 14.22 -4.10
C LYS A 17 -7.68 14.71 -4.23
N ILE A 18 -8.66 13.90 -3.84
CA ILE A 18 -10.09 14.21 -3.89
C ILE A 18 -10.54 14.54 -2.47
N GLU A 19 -10.93 15.79 -2.29
CA GLU A 19 -11.45 16.30 -1.02
C GLU A 19 -12.95 16.60 -1.14
N ASN A 20 -13.68 16.55 -0.03
CA ASN A 20 -15.11 16.90 0.06
C ASN A 20 -16.05 16.05 -0.82
N ARG A 21 -15.61 14.86 -1.24
CA ARG A 21 -16.44 13.88 -1.94
C ARG A 21 -16.20 12.49 -1.37
N THR A 22 -17.18 11.62 -1.48
CA THR A 22 -17.07 10.22 -1.07
C THR A 22 -17.03 9.31 -2.29
N PRO A 23 -16.45 8.11 -2.20
CA PRO A 23 -16.49 7.13 -3.28
C PRO A 23 -17.91 6.87 -3.80
N HIS A 24 -18.85 6.72 -2.91
CA HIS A 24 -20.26 6.49 -3.26
C HIS A 24 -20.87 7.61 -4.14
N GLN A 25 -20.54 8.88 -3.86
CA GLN A 25 -21.02 10.02 -4.68
C GLN A 25 -20.47 10.00 -6.11
N ASP A 26 -19.33 9.33 -6.31
CA ASP A 26 -18.68 9.18 -7.61
C ASP A 26 -19.00 7.82 -8.27
N GLY A 27 -19.81 6.97 -7.63
CA GLY A 27 -20.20 5.67 -8.14
C GLY A 27 -19.20 4.55 -7.89
N PHE A 28 -18.23 4.77 -6.99
CA PHE A 28 -17.24 3.78 -6.58
C PHE A 28 -17.74 2.94 -5.40
N TYR A 29 -17.30 1.69 -5.36
CA TYR A 29 -17.58 0.73 -4.27
C TYR A 29 -16.30 -0.01 -3.88
N MET A 30 -16.27 -0.57 -2.68
CA MET A 30 -15.19 -1.43 -2.23
C MET A 30 -15.44 -2.85 -2.74
N PRO A 31 -14.58 -3.41 -3.60
CA PRO A 31 -14.72 -4.79 -4.07
C PRO A 31 -14.50 -5.80 -2.96
N GLY A 32 -14.97 -7.03 -3.14
CA GLY A 32 -14.61 -8.15 -2.28
C GLY A 32 -13.16 -8.58 -2.54
N GLU A 33 -12.46 -9.08 -1.53
CA GLU A 33 -11.06 -9.52 -1.68
C GLU A 33 -10.87 -10.70 -2.64
N PHE A 34 -11.92 -11.43 -2.93
CA PHE A 34 -11.94 -12.55 -3.88
C PHE A 34 -12.07 -12.10 -5.35
N GLU A 35 -12.29 -10.81 -5.61
CA GLU A 35 -12.32 -10.29 -6.98
C GLU A 35 -10.91 -10.19 -7.57
N PRO A 36 -10.78 -10.13 -8.91
CA PRO A 36 -9.47 -9.98 -9.55
C PRO A 36 -8.72 -8.77 -9.02
N GLN A 37 -7.45 -8.98 -8.69
CA GLN A 37 -6.57 -7.96 -8.11
C GLN A 37 -5.53 -7.52 -9.14
N ASP A 38 -5.18 -6.23 -9.12
CA ASP A 38 -4.11 -5.68 -9.95
C ASP A 38 -2.71 -5.90 -9.35
N GLY A 39 -2.64 -6.26 -8.08
CA GLY A 39 -1.40 -6.53 -7.37
C GLY A 39 -1.52 -6.43 -5.87
N VAL A 40 -0.40 -6.60 -5.19
CA VAL A 40 -0.29 -6.62 -3.73
C VAL A 40 0.76 -5.64 -3.23
N ILE A 41 0.52 -5.07 -2.06
CA ILE A 41 1.45 -4.17 -1.36
C ILE A 41 2.03 -4.91 -0.17
N LEU A 42 3.35 -4.93 -0.07
CA LEU A 42 4.11 -5.40 1.09
C LEU A 42 4.99 -4.27 1.61
N ILE A 43 5.29 -4.28 2.90
CA ILE A 43 6.21 -3.33 3.54
C ILE A 43 7.38 -4.12 4.11
N TRP A 44 8.60 -3.63 3.85
CA TRP A 44 9.82 -4.28 4.34
C TRP A 44 9.91 -4.20 5.87
N PRO A 45 10.04 -5.34 6.58
CA PRO A 45 10.07 -5.37 8.03
C PRO A 45 11.38 -4.76 8.55
N LYS A 46 11.28 -3.89 9.58
CA LYS A 46 12.46 -3.24 10.17
C LYS A 46 12.36 -2.88 11.65
N ARG A 47 11.12 -2.63 12.15
CA ARG A 47 10.92 -2.05 13.48
C ARG A 47 11.50 -2.93 14.59
N PRO A 48 12.46 -2.41 15.43
CA PRO A 48 12.89 -3.11 16.63
C PRO A 48 11.70 -3.30 17.58
N GLY A 49 11.57 -4.48 18.16
CA GLY A 49 10.44 -4.80 19.04
C GLY A 49 9.33 -5.58 18.33
N SER A 50 8.95 -5.20 17.11
CA SER A 50 8.08 -6.01 16.26
C SER A 50 8.85 -7.19 15.64
N TRP A 51 10.07 -6.93 15.21
CA TRP A 51 10.90 -7.91 14.48
C TRP A 51 12.22 -8.16 15.21
N PRO A 52 12.46 -9.37 15.76
CA PRO A 52 13.71 -9.70 16.42
C PRO A 52 14.89 -9.75 15.45
N TYR A 53 16.11 -9.71 15.99
CA TYR A 53 17.35 -9.85 15.23
C TYR A 53 17.48 -8.86 14.06
N GLU A 54 17.13 -7.59 14.30
CA GLU A 54 17.17 -6.53 13.28
C GLU A 54 16.36 -6.88 12.03
N ALA A 55 15.28 -7.63 12.18
CA ALA A 55 14.38 -8.08 11.11
C ALA A 55 15.05 -8.93 10.01
N LYS A 56 16.28 -9.40 10.17
CA LYS A 56 17.01 -10.12 9.11
C LYS A 56 16.28 -11.37 8.61
N GLU A 57 15.79 -12.20 9.52
CA GLU A 57 15.06 -13.41 9.14
C GLU A 57 13.67 -13.08 8.59
N ALA A 58 13.00 -12.07 9.17
CA ALA A 58 11.74 -11.58 8.64
C ALA A 58 11.90 -11.05 7.21
N GLY A 59 12.94 -10.25 6.93
CA GLY A 59 13.22 -9.75 5.58
C GLY A 59 13.40 -10.86 4.55
N LYS A 60 14.07 -11.96 4.88
CA LYS A 60 14.18 -13.14 3.99
C LYS A 60 12.81 -13.75 3.69
N VAL A 61 11.97 -13.93 4.72
CA VAL A 61 10.62 -14.50 4.55
C VAL A 61 9.75 -13.57 3.70
N PHE A 62 9.80 -12.26 3.96
CA PHE A 62 9.08 -11.28 3.14
C PHE A 62 9.55 -11.29 1.69
N ALA A 63 10.86 -11.42 1.46
CA ALA A 63 11.40 -11.54 0.10
C ALA A 63 10.94 -12.85 -0.59
N GLU A 64 10.93 -13.98 0.10
CA GLU A 64 10.42 -15.24 -0.44
C GLU A 64 8.94 -15.13 -0.82
N ILE A 65 8.11 -14.53 0.04
CA ILE A 65 6.69 -14.28 -0.23
C ILE A 65 6.54 -13.37 -1.46
N ALA A 66 7.23 -12.23 -1.47
CA ALA A 66 7.17 -11.27 -2.57
C ALA A 66 7.59 -11.89 -3.91
N ASN A 67 8.70 -12.63 -3.92
CA ASN A 67 9.19 -13.31 -5.12
C ASN A 67 8.20 -14.38 -5.62
N LYS A 68 7.53 -15.07 -4.70
CA LYS A 68 6.53 -16.07 -5.06
C LYS A 68 5.26 -15.44 -5.64
N LEU A 69 4.77 -14.37 -5.05
CA LEU A 69 3.63 -13.62 -5.56
C LEU A 69 3.93 -13.01 -6.94
N ALA A 70 5.15 -12.50 -7.13
CA ALA A 70 5.58 -11.87 -8.38
C ALA A 70 5.67 -12.83 -9.60
N GLU A 71 5.46 -14.14 -9.39
CA GLU A 71 5.28 -15.11 -10.47
C GLU A 71 3.92 -14.96 -11.18
N THR A 72 2.91 -14.45 -10.49
CA THR A 72 1.51 -14.44 -10.97
C THR A 72 0.84 -13.08 -10.93
N GLU A 73 1.34 -12.15 -10.13
CA GLU A 73 0.75 -10.83 -9.96
C GLU A 73 1.80 -9.74 -9.73
N LYS A 74 1.40 -8.49 -9.82
CA LYS A 74 2.26 -7.36 -9.53
C LYS A 74 2.48 -7.23 -8.03
N VAL A 75 3.73 -7.05 -7.62
CA VAL A 75 4.10 -6.84 -6.22
C VAL A 75 4.79 -5.50 -6.06
N TYR A 76 4.30 -4.71 -5.12
CA TYR A 76 4.96 -3.51 -4.64
C TYR A 76 5.57 -3.79 -3.27
N MET A 77 6.87 -3.58 -3.14
CA MET A 77 7.57 -3.63 -1.86
C MET A 77 7.92 -2.22 -1.42
N LEU A 78 7.32 -1.76 -0.34
CA LEU A 78 7.65 -0.47 0.24
C LEU A 78 8.91 -0.61 1.11
N THR A 79 9.88 0.26 0.89
CA THR A 79 11.15 0.26 1.63
C THR A 79 11.48 1.67 2.08
N GLU A 80 12.36 1.77 3.08
CA GLU A 80 13.06 3.02 3.37
C GLU A 80 14.40 3.09 2.66
N PRO A 81 15.00 4.27 2.51
CA PRO A 81 16.31 4.43 1.89
C PRO A 81 17.39 3.52 2.50
N GLU A 82 17.31 3.30 3.82
CA GLU A 82 18.29 2.49 4.56
C GLU A 82 18.15 0.98 4.33
N THR A 83 16.95 0.52 4.01
CA THR A 83 16.66 -0.92 3.80
C THR A 83 16.55 -1.31 2.33
N GLU A 84 16.46 -0.35 1.43
CA GLU A 84 16.27 -0.59 0.00
C GLU A 84 17.37 -1.46 -0.61
N ALA A 85 18.63 -1.21 -0.27
CA ALA A 85 19.75 -1.97 -0.81
C ALA A 85 19.67 -3.47 -0.42
N VAL A 86 19.35 -3.76 0.84
CA VAL A 86 19.18 -5.13 1.33
C VAL A 86 17.97 -5.80 0.68
N ALA A 87 16.86 -5.08 0.54
CA ALA A 87 15.68 -5.59 -0.14
C ALA A 87 15.97 -5.94 -1.60
N ARG A 88 16.69 -5.08 -2.33
CA ARG A 88 17.08 -5.34 -3.74
C ARG A 88 17.95 -6.58 -3.93
N GLU A 89 18.79 -6.93 -2.96
CA GLU A 89 19.62 -8.14 -3.02
C GLU A 89 18.79 -9.43 -2.92
N LEU A 90 17.62 -9.39 -2.31
CA LEU A 90 16.77 -10.54 -2.03
C LEU A 90 15.56 -10.65 -2.95
N LEU A 91 15.09 -9.52 -3.49
CA LEU A 91 13.90 -9.46 -4.33
C LEU A 91 14.24 -9.70 -5.81
N CYS A 92 13.39 -10.43 -6.51
CA CYS A 92 13.50 -10.62 -7.96
C CYS A 92 13.14 -9.33 -8.72
N GLU A 93 13.53 -9.25 -9.99
CA GLU A 93 13.33 -8.08 -10.85
C GLU A 93 11.85 -7.73 -11.10
N ASN A 94 10.94 -8.68 -10.90
CA ASN A 94 9.49 -8.46 -11.09
C ASN A 94 8.83 -7.74 -9.90
N VAL A 95 9.51 -7.63 -8.76
CA VAL A 95 9.02 -6.87 -7.61
C VAL A 95 9.38 -5.40 -7.80
N GLU A 96 8.37 -4.54 -7.84
CA GLU A 96 8.57 -3.09 -7.89
C GLU A 96 8.83 -2.53 -6.49
N ILE A 97 10.01 -1.94 -6.28
CA ILE A 97 10.36 -1.30 -5.02
C ILE A 97 9.97 0.16 -5.08
N LEU A 98 9.21 0.60 -4.08
CA LEU A 98 8.86 2.00 -3.85
C LEU A 98 9.50 2.48 -2.55
N THR A 99 10.24 3.57 -2.62
CA THR A 99 10.85 4.17 -1.43
C THR A 99 9.81 5.05 -0.74
N ILE A 100 9.10 4.45 0.23
CA ILE A 100 8.09 5.10 1.06
C ILE A 100 8.44 4.83 2.52
N PRO A 101 8.77 5.87 3.31
CA PRO A 101 9.07 5.70 4.73
C PRO A 101 7.87 5.15 5.51
N THR A 102 8.15 4.18 6.39
CA THR A 102 7.16 3.54 7.27
C THR A 102 7.69 3.45 8.70
N ASP A 103 6.82 3.24 9.66
CA ASP A 103 7.22 2.99 11.04
C ASP A 103 7.22 1.50 11.37
N ASP A 104 6.32 0.71 10.72
CA ASP A 104 6.32 -0.76 10.80
C ASP A 104 5.73 -1.40 9.53
N ALA A 105 5.61 -2.73 9.47
CA ALA A 105 5.28 -3.49 8.26
C ALA A 105 3.80 -3.95 8.22
N TRP A 106 2.86 -3.04 8.48
CA TRP A 106 1.43 -3.32 8.57
C TRP A 106 0.67 -2.85 7.31
N ALA A 107 1.04 -3.39 6.15
CA ALA A 107 0.50 -2.95 4.85
C ALA A 107 -1.03 -2.98 4.75
N ARG A 108 -1.69 -3.95 5.41
CA ARG A 108 -3.16 -4.05 5.46
C ARG A 108 -3.79 -2.84 6.13
N ASP A 109 -3.15 -2.32 7.20
CA ASP A 109 -3.73 -1.30 8.05
C ASP A 109 -3.38 0.12 7.58
N VAL A 110 -2.17 0.30 7.03
CA VAL A 110 -1.65 1.62 6.63
C VAL A 110 -1.73 1.89 5.12
N GLY A 111 -1.94 0.86 4.32
CA GLY A 111 -2.10 0.99 2.86
C GLY A 111 -3.45 1.62 2.50
N PRO A 112 -3.59 2.13 1.26
CA PRO A 112 -4.88 2.65 0.81
C PRO A 112 -5.93 1.56 0.74
N THR A 113 -7.16 1.86 1.17
CA THR A 113 -8.32 1.03 0.82
C THR A 113 -8.70 1.33 -0.62
N PHE A 114 -8.70 0.33 -1.49
CA PHE A 114 -9.04 0.54 -2.88
C PHE A 114 -10.54 0.42 -3.14
N VAL A 115 -11.03 1.28 -4.02
CA VAL A 115 -12.41 1.31 -4.50
C VAL A 115 -12.42 1.39 -6.02
N THR A 116 -13.48 0.89 -6.65
CA THR A 116 -13.61 0.87 -8.11
C THR A 116 -15.03 1.22 -8.55
N ASP A 117 -15.16 1.74 -9.76
CA ASP A 117 -16.45 1.85 -10.50
C ASP A 117 -16.58 0.79 -11.59
N GLY A 118 -15.67 -0.18 -11.61
CA GLY A 118 -15.55 -1.23 -12.64
C GLY A 118 -14.71 -0.82 -13.85
N LYS A 119 -14.16 0.40 -13.88
CA LYS A 119 -13.27 0.91 -14.94
C LYS A 119 -12.01 1.53 -14.39
N GLU A 120 -12.16 2.29 -13.34
CA GLU A 120 -11.07 2.98 -12.64
C GLU A 120 -10.94 2.44 -11.23
N VAL A 121 -9.72 2.54 -10.70
CA VAL A 121 -9.40 2.22 -9.30
C VAL A 121 -8.88 3.49 -8.64
N ARG A 122 -9.37 3.76 -7.43
CA ARG A 122 -8.91 4.87 -6.60
C ARG A 122 -8.59 4.38 -5.20
N GLY A 123 -7.66 5.06 -4.53
CA GLY A 123 -7.37 4.80 -3.12
C GLY A 123 -8.27 5.62 -2.20
N ILE A 124 -8.37 5.18 -0.94
CA ILE A 124 -8.86 5.99 0.16
C ILE A 124 -7.72 6.13 1.16
N ASN A 125 -7.39 7.36 1.53
CA ASN A 125 -6.42 7.68 2.56
C ASN A 125 -7.16 7.92 3.87
N TRP A 126 -7.09 6.96 4.80
CA TRP A 126 -7.57 7.08 6.16
C TRP A 126 -6.48 7.63 7.07
N SER A 127 -6.85 8.19 8.21
CA SER A 127 -5.85 8.42 9.26
C SER A 127 -5.53 7.13 10.01
N PHE A 128 -4.24 6.94 10.31
CA PHE A 128 -3.74 5.83 11.11
C PHE A 128 -3.10 6.34 12.40
N ASN A 129 -3.31 5.65 13.51
CA ASN A 129 -2.83 6.07 14.83
C ASN A 129 -2.27 4.92 15.68
N ALA A 130 -1.72 3.90 15.02
CA ALA A 130 -1.16 2.71 15.69
C ALA A 130 -2.16 2.02 16.63
N TRP A 131 -3.45 1.93 16.22
CA TRP A 131 -4.57 1.26 16.91
C TRP A 131 -4.93 1.80 18.30
N GLY A 132 -4.66 3.06 18.59
CA GLY A 132 -5.03 3.64 19.89
C GLY A 132 -4.45 5.02 20.16
N GLY A 133 -3.67 5.54 19.24
CA GLY A 133 -3.07 6.86 19.34
C GLY A 133 -2.16 7.01 20.55
N THR A 134 -2.26 8.16 21.21
CA THR A 134 -1.43 8.46 22.40
C THR A 134 -1.87 7.71 23.65
N TYR A 135 -2.99 7.02 23.64
CA TYR A 135 -3.57 6.35 24.81
C TYR A 135 -3.13 4.89 24.89
N ASP A 136 -3.42 4.11 23.86
CA ASP A 136 -3.18 2.66 23.79
C ASP A 136 -2.45 2.24 22.51
N GLY A 137 -1.96 3.19 21.71
CA GLY A 137 -1.24 2.90 20.48
C GLY A 137 -0.04 1.98 20.73
N LEU A 138 0.14 0.99 19.85
CA LEU A 138 1.23 0.03 19.91
C LEU A 138 2.60 0.73 19.91
N TYR A 139 2.69 1.87 19.21
CA TYR A 139 3.84 2.78 19.18
C TYR A 139 3.37 4.23 19.05
N GLN A 140 4.22 5.16 19.47
CA GLN A 140 3.88 6.58 19.53
C GLN A 140 4.37 7.39 18.32
N ASP A 141 5.19 6.79 17.48
CA ASP A 141 5.80 7.38 16.29
C ASP A 141 5.17 6.74 15.02
N TRP A 142 3.90 7.01 14.75
CA TRP A 142 3.14 6.43 13.61
C TRP A 142 2.98 7.37 12.41
N GLN A 143 3.64 8.52 12.41
CA GLN A 143 3.43 9.56 11.41
C GLN A 143 3.87 9.13 9.99
N LYS A 144 4.85 8.25 9.87
CA LYS A 144 5.23 7.71 8.56
C LYS A 144 4.17 6.74 8.06
N ASP A 145 3.66 5.88 8.92
CA ASP A 145 2.60 4.92 8.60
C ASP A 145 1.31 5.65 8.19
N ASP A 146 0.94 6.74 8.87
CA ASP A 146 -0.21 7.59 8.53
C ASP A 146 -0.12 8.21 7.13
N ASN A 147 1.08 8.37 6.57
CA ASN A 147 1.31 8.91 5.23
C ASN A 147 1.42 7.85 4.12
N VAL A 148 1.45 6.55 4.44
CA VAL A 148 1.71 5.49 3.46
C VAL A 148 0.70 5.47 2.33
N ALA A 149 -0.59 5.55 2.64
CA ALA A 149 -1.65 5.48 1.63
C ALA A 149 -1.56 6.62 0.62
N GLU A 150 -1.36 7.84 1.10
CA GLU A 150 -1.18 9.02 0.25
C GLU A 150 0.08 8.91 -0.63
N GLU A 151 1.22 8.56 -0.04
CA GLU A 151 2.49 8.46 -0.78
C GLU A 151 2.47 7.31 -1.80
N PHE A 152 1.84 6.19 -1.47
CA PHE A 152 1.64 5.10 -2.42
C PHE A 152 0.83 5.57 -3.64
N CYS A 153 -0.31 6.20 -3.41
CA CYS A 153 -1.16 6.72 -4.49
C CYS A 153 -0.42 7.74 -5.35
N LYS A 154 0.36 8.65 -4.74
CA LYS A 154 1.18 9.63 -5.47
C LYS A 154 2.23 8.97 -6.36
N GLN A 155 2.97 7.99 -5.84
CA GLN A 155 4.04 7.33 -6.60
C GLN A 155 3.53 6.40 -7.70
N THR A 156 2.36 5.78 -7.49
CA THR A 156 1.76 4.86 -8.45
C THR A 156 0.81 5.53 -9.44
N GLY A 157 0.38 6.76 -9.15
CA GLY A 157 -0.51 7.55 -10.01
C GLY A 157 -2.00 7.25 -9.80
N TYR A 158 -2.38 6.54 -8.74
CA TYR A 158 -3.79 6.41 -8.38
C TYR A 158 -4.34 7.70 -7.80
N ASP A 159 -5.49 8.13 -8.28
CA ASP A 159 -6.28 9.15 -7.59
C ASP A 159 -6.75 8.62 -6.24
N TYR A 160 -6.93 9.47 -5.25
CA TYR A 160 -7.35 9.01 -3.93
C TYR A 160 -8.26 10.00 -3.22
N TYR A 161 -9.20 9.47 -2.43
CA TYR A 161 -10.05 10.23 -1.52
C TYR A 161 -9.31 10.44 -0.21
N ASP A 162 -9.29 11.69 0.25
CA ASP A 162 -8.76 12.00 1.57
C ASP A 162 -9.89 11.95 2.60
N ALA A 163 -9.85 10.93 3.43
CA ALA A 163 -10.82 10.71 4.50
C ALA A 163 -10.35 11.19 5.88
N ALA A 164 -9.14 11.78 5.95
CA ALA A 164 -8.65 12.35 7.20
C ALA A 164 -9.61 13.44 7.75
N PRO A 165 -9.81 13.56 9.05
CA PRO A 165 -9.10 12.85 10.14
C PRO A 165 -9.81 11.56 10.62
N PHE A 166 -10.58 10.88 9.79
CA PHE A 166 -11.27 9.65 10.19
C PHE A 166 -10.25 8.50 10.30
N VAL A 167 -10.10 7.95 11.51
CA VAL A 167 -9.19 6.82 11.76
C VAL A 167 -9.87 5.51 11.38
N LEU A 168 -9.23 4.75 10.50
CA LEU A 168 -9.68 3.43 10.10
C LEU A 168 -8.50 2.62 9.57
N GLU A 169 -8.39 1.40 10.01
CA GLU A 169 -7.43 0.42 9.51
C GLU A 169 -8.10 -0.50 8.47
N GLY A 170 -7.42 -0.82 7.39
CA GLY A 170 -7.94 -1.76 6.39
C GLY A 170 -8.23 -3.16 6.98
N GLY A 171 -7.54 -3.54 8.05
CA GLY A 171 -7.77 -4.78 8.78
C GLY A 171 -9.06 -4.81 9.58
N SER A 172 -9.71 -3.68 9.80
CA SER A 172 -10.98 -3.57 10.54
C SER A 172 -12.23 -3.65 9.67
N ILE A 173 -12.09 -3.80 8.36
CA ILE A 173 -13.21 -3.84 7.42
C ILE A 173 -13.09 -5.00 6.43
N GLU A 174 -14.23 -5.63 6.12
CA GLU A 174 -14.39 -6.66 5.10
C GLU A 174 -15.61 -6.35 4.23
N SER A 175 -15.49 -6.50 2.92
CA SER A 175 -16.57 -6.24 1.96
C SER A 175 -16.90 -7.47 1.13
N ASP A 176 -18.17 -7.69 0.85
CA ASP A 176 -18.63 -8.68 -0.14
C ASP A 176 -18.67 -8.12 -1.58
N GLY A 177 -18.34 -6.83 -1.78
CA GLY A 177 -18.45 -6.14 -3.05
C GLY A 177 -19.88 -5.82 -3.50
N LEU A 178 -20.88 -6.25 -2.74
CA LEU A 178 -22.31 -6.13 -3.07
C LEU A 178 -23.09 -5.21 -2.13
N GLY A 179 -22.39 -4.53 -1.25
CA GLY A 179 -22.96 -3.54 -0.32
C GLY A 179 -23.02 -3.99 1.13
N THR A 180 -22.53 -5.17 1.47
CA THR A 180 -22.35 -5.60 2.86
C THR A 180 -20.94 -5.29 3.31
N LEU A 181 -20.81 -4.64 4.46
CA LEU A 181 -19.54 -4.38 5.14
C LEU A 181 -19.59 -4.99 6.54
N LEU A 182 -18.57 -5.76 6.87
CA LEU A 182 -18.31 -6.24 8.23
C LEU A 182 -17.22 -5.37 8.86
N THR A 183 -17.37 -5.05 10.13
CA THR A 183 -16.45 -4.23 10.91
C THR A 183 -16.42 -4.66 12.37
#